data_120e40d8447b5eea19191fe0687eca9e
#
_entry.id   120e40d8447b5eea19191fe0687eca9e
#
_cell.length_a   1.000
_cell.length_b   1.000
_cell.length_c   1.000
_cell.angle_alpha   90.00
_cell.angle_beta   90.00
_cell.angle_gamma   90.00
#
_symmetry.space_group_name_H-M   'P 1'
#
loop_
_entity.id
_entity.type
_entity.pdbx_description
1 polymer ?
#
loop_
_entity_poly.entity_id
_entity_poly.type
_entity_poly.pdbx_seq_one_letter_code
_entity_poly.pdbx_strand_id
1 'polypeptide(L)'
;MKLENKTTLNADQLLIEIEKLQKENAMLNLNLEELTKTNEFLVSATWREREIKTRLHNTLEELKVTKQLVDEQNKNITDSINYASRIQDAIIPKPIELKNKFKDAFLFYEAKSVVSGDFPWLFENEEYTYIAAVDCTGHGVPGAMMSLIGHLLLNDLAKHELIDPASLLNHLHWGVVRTLKQAEEGKQTSDGMDVAMCRIDKANNEVQFSGAHRPLYHISNGQIQVYNGDKFPIGGNQYKGKNSFNNHIIKVNEGDSIYFFSDGLTDQFGGPDGLKFGPKRIREALLENAHLSMEEQYQKIRQSFNDWRGDNKQIDDLLLIGIKF
;
A
#
# COMPACT_ATOMS: atom_id res chain seq x y z
N MET A 1 -38.96 101.50 36.35
CA MET A 1 -39.90 100.85 37.24
C MET A 1 -40.82 99.95 36.38
N LYS A 2 -40.56 98.71 36.29
CA LYS A 2 -41.47 97.68 35.88
C LYS A 2 -41.00 96.37 36.57
N LEU A 3 -41.74 96.03 37.60
CA LEU A 3 -41.61 94.80 38.35
C LEU A 3 -42.18 93.64 37.58
N GLU A 4 -41.46 92.65 37.53
CA GLU A 4 -41.67 91.25 37.47
C GLU A 4 -43.12 90.75 37.51
N ASN A 5 -43.57 90.14 36.45
CA ASN A 5 -44.63 89.17 36.48
C ASN A 5 -43.99 87.77 36.80
N LYS A 6 -43.93 87.45 38.08
CA LYS A 6 -43.82 86.07 38.50
C LYS A 6 -45.17 85.42 38.29
N THR A 7 -45.28 84.63 37.32
CA THR A 7 -46.42 83.73 37.11
C THR A 7 -46.38 82.70 38.25
N THR A 8 -47.19 82.92 39.26
CA THR A 8 -47.50 81.92 40.30
C THR A 8 -48.36 80.85 39.65
N LEU A 9 -47.76 79.74 39.38
CA LEU A 9 -48.47 78.52 38.96
C LEU A 9 -49.47 78.15 40.02
N ASN A 10 -50.79 77.97 39.64
CA ASN A 10 -51.81 77.45 40.52
C ASN A 10 -51.46 76.07 41.06
N ALA A 11 -51.81 75.70 42.28
CA ALA A 11 -51.48 74.45 42.93
C ALA A 11 -51.82 73.21 42.08
N ASP A 12 -52.87 73.26 41.30
CA ASP A 12 -53.27 72.21 40.37
C ASP A 12 -52.31 72.07 39.18
N GLN A 13 -51.77 73.18 38.67
CA GLN A 13 -50.75 73.15 37.59
C GLN A 13 -49.38 72.59 38.07
N LEU A 14 -49.02 72.88 39.32
CA LEU A 14 -47.84 72.32 39.95
C LEU A 14 -47.96 70.83 40.20
N LEU A 15 -49.16 70.36 40.60
CA LEU A 15 -49.45 68.93 40.77
C LEU A 15 -49.30 68.15 39.42
N ILE A 16 -49.86 68.69 38.36
CA ILE A 16 -49.75 68.09 37.01
C ILE A 16 -48.30 68.04 36.54
N GLU A 17 -47.49 69.08 36.77
CA GLU A 17 -46.05 69.09 36.40
C GLU A 17 -45.23 68.14 37.25
N ILE A 18 -45.56 67.97 38.54
CA ILE A 18 -44.94 66.96 39.42
C ILE A 18 -45.24 65.55 38.95
N GLU A 19 -46.48 65.23 38.60
CA GLU A 19 -46.88 63.94 38.07
C GLU A 19 -46.14 63.61 36.73
N LYS A 20 -46.05 64.64 35.86
CA LYS A 20 -45.30 64.50 34.60
C LYS A 20 -43.82 64.22 34.84
N LEU A 21 -43.15 65.02 35.70
CA LEU A 21 -41.78 64.84 36.09
C LEU A 21 -41.52 63.49 36.77
N GLN A 22 -42.46 63.00 37.58
CA GLN A 22 -42.38 61.68 38.19
C GLN A 22 -42.44 60.57 37.15
N LYS A 23 -43.32 60.68 36.12
CA LYS A 23 -43.37 59.73 35.01
C LYS A 23 -42.07 59.76 34.14
N GLU A 24 -41.58 60.98 33.84
CA GLU A 24 -40.30 61.11 33.11
C GLU A 24 -39.13 60.53 33.91
N ASN A 25 -39.07 60.73 35.20
CA ASN A 25 -38.07 60.22 36.09
C ASN A 25 -38.14 58.67 36.19
N ALA A 26 -39.32 58.09 36.25
CA ALA A 26 -39.54 56.65 36.22
C ALA A 26 -39.09 56.04 34.89
N MET A 27 -39.39 56.72 33.78
CA MET A 27 -38.92 56.25 32.44
C MET A 27 -37.40 56.37 32.25
N LEU A 28 -36.76 57.43 32.75
CA LEU A 28 -35.35 57.63 32.78
C LEU A 28 -34.64 56.54 33.62
N ASN A 29 -35.18 56.18 34.77
CA ASN A 29 -34.67 55.16 35.63
C ASN A 29 -34.72 53.77 34.93
N LEU A 30 -35.80 53.42 34.22
CA LEU A 30 -35.94 52.20 33.41
C LEU A 30 -34.92 52.19 32.29
N ASN A 31 -34.74 53.28 31.56
CA ASN A 31 -33.72 53.37 30.48
C ASN A 31 -32.30 53.25 31.05
N LEU A 32 -32.02 53.82 32.20
CA LEU A 32 -30.77 53.74 32.89
C LEU A 32 -30.46 52.28 33.30
N GLU A 33 -31.41 51.54 33.79
CA GLU A 33 -31.32 50.15 34.18
C GLU A 33 -31.09 49.26 32.95
N GLU A 34 -31.77 49.50 31.83
CA GLU A 34 -31.58 48.80 30.56
C GLU A 34 -30.20 49.09 29.96
N LEU A 35 -29.75 50.34 30.00
CA LEU A 35 -28.43 50.74 29.53
C LEU A 35 -27.31 50.08 30.37
N THR A 36 -27.51 50.00 31.67
CA THR A 36 -26.56 49.35 32.59
C THR A 36 -26.45 47.85 32.27
N LYS A 37 -27.57 47.14 32.12
CA LYS A 37 -27.58 45.74 31.72
C LYS A 37 -26.90 45.50 30.35
N THR A 38 -27.19 46.38 29.39
CA THR A 38 -26.57 46.31 28.06
C THR A 38 -25.06 46.54 28.14
N ASN A 39 -24.63 47.48 28.96
CA ASN A 39 -23.21 47.76 29.14
C ASN A 39 -22.46 46.60 29.82
N GLU A 40 -23.07 45.99 30.85
CA GLU A 40 -22.52 44.77 31.48
C GLU A 40 -22.43 43.62 30.50
N PHE A 41 -23.45 43.43 29.66
CA PHE A 41 -23.40 42.43 28.59
C PHE A 41 -22.27 42.68 27.57
N LEU A 42 -22.15 43.93 27.09
CA LEU A 42 -21.09 44.32 26.15
C LEU A 42 -19.69 44.11 26.73
N VAL A 43 -19.48 44.48 27.99
CA VAL A 43 -18.20 44.25 28.68
C VAL A 43 -17.93 42.78 28.78
N SER A 44 -18.91 41.95 29.18
CA SER A 44 -18.70 40.49 29.26
C SER A 44 -18.46 39.86 27.89
N ALA A 45 -19.10 40.33 26.83
CA ALA A 45 -18.89 39.88 25.46
C ALA A 45 -17.50 40.23 24.95
N THR A 46 -17.02 41.47 25.20
CA THR A 46 -15.65 41.88 24.81
C THR A 46 -14.55 41.09 25.54
N TRP A 47 -14.76 40.74 26.81
CA TRP A 47 -13.85 39.88 27.57
C TRP A 47 -13.77 38.48 26.96
N ARG A 48 -14.93 37.87 26.66
CA ARG A 48 -14.98 36.55 26.01
C ARG A 48 -14.32 36.57 24.62
N GLU A 49 -14.59 37.61 23.82
CA GLU A 49 -13.97 37.74 22.51
C GLU A 49 -12.41 37.80 22.61
N ARG A 50 -11.89 38.57 23.56
CA ARG A 50 -10.45 38.67 23.81
C ARG A 50 -9.88 37.32 24.24
N GLU A 51 -10.54 36.61 25.13
CA GLU A 51 -10.13 35.30 25.61
C GLU A 51 -10.09 34.29 24.45
N ILE A 52 -11.16 34.25 23.64
CA ILE A 52 -11.23 33.38 22.44
C ILE A 52 -10.10 33.72 21.45
N LYS A 53 -9.88 35.01 21.20
CA LYS A 53 -8.81 35.46 20.28
C LYS A 53 -7.43 35.06 20.76
N THR A 54 -7.17 35.22 22.06
CA THR A 54 -5.86 34.77 22.64
C THR A 54 -5.70 33.27 22.56
N ARG A 55 -6.76 32.50 22.90
CA ARG A 55 -6.75 31.03 22.81
C ARG A 55 -6.55 30.56 21.38
N LEU A 56 -7.25 31.16 20.41
CA LEU A 56 -7.11 30.86 18.99
C LEU A 56 -5.68 31.14 18.50
N HIS A 57 -5.10 32.28 18.90
CA HIS A 57 -3.71 32.62 18.53
C HIS A 57 -2.73 31.58 19.05
N ASN A 58 -2.82 31.20 20.32
CA ASN A 58 -1.94 30.18 20.91
C ASN A 58 -2.09 28.82 20.20
N THR A 59 -3.34 28.39 19.94
CA THR A 59 -3.60 27.13 19.22
C THR A 59 -3.05 27.17 17.79
N LEU A 60 -3.12 28.29 17.10
CA LEU A 60 -2.53 28.45 15.75
C LEU A 60 -1.01 28.34 15.78
N GLU A 61 -0.34 28.92 16.78
CA GLU A 61 1.12 28.81 16.92
C GLU A 61 1.53 27.37 17.26
N GLU A 62 0.83 26.69 18.17
CA GLU A 62 1.07 25.27 18.48
C GLU A 62 0.87 24.38 17.23
N LEU A 63 -0.17 24.65 16.44
CA LEU A 63 -0.44 23.91 15.21
C LEU A 63 0.66 24.10 14.16
N LYS A 64 1.19 25.34 14.02
CA LYS A 64 2.31 25.62 13.11
C LYS A 64 3.55 24.85 13.50
N VAL A 65 3.93 24.87 14.78
CA VAL A 65 5.09 24.15 15.29
C VAL A 65 4.92 22.64 15.08
N THR A 66 3.76 22.10 15.44
CA THR A 66 3.45 20.68 15.25
C THR A 66 3.50 20.28 13.77
N LYS A 67 2.94 21.11 12.89
CA LYS A 67 2.99 20.87 11.44
C LYS A 67 4.43 20.83 10.94
N GLN A 68 5.27 21.79 11.33
CA GLN A 68 6.69 21.81 10.94
C GLN A 68 7.42 20.55 11.39
N LEU A 69 7.19 20.10 12.62
CA LEU A 69 7.80 18.87 13.14
C LEU A 69 7.34 17.62 12.35
N VAL A 70 6.04 17.54 12.05
CA VAL A 70 5.49 16.43 11.24
C VAL A 70 6.05 16.45 9.82
N ASP A 71 6.17 17.62 9.20
CA ASP A 71 6.75 17.77 7.85
C ASP A 71 8.22 17.33 7.82
N GLU A 72 9.00 17.70 8.85
CA GLU A 72 10.40 17.27 8.99
C GLU A 72 10.52 15.75 9.21
N GLN A 73 9.71 15.18 10.10
CA GLN A 73 9.69 13.73 10.34
C GLN A 73 9.30 12.96 9.08
N ASN A 74 8.26 13.41 8.35
CA ASN A 74 7.84 12.80 7.10
C ASN A 74 8.94 12.84 6.04
N LYS A 75 9.67 13.95 5.94
CA LYS A 75 10.82 14.06 5.05
C LYS A 75 11.91 13.04 5.40
N ASN A 76 12.30 12.95 6.67
CA ASN A 76 13.33 12.00 7.14
C ASN A 76 12.93 10.54 6.88
N ILE A 77 11.65 10.18 7.10
CA ILE A 77 11.11 8.85 6.81
C ILE A 77 11.16 8.59 5.30
N THR A 78 10.70 9.55 4.49
CA THR A 78 10.71 9.42 3.02
C THR A 78 12.12 9.25 2.47
N ASP A 79 13.08 10.04 2.96
CA ASP A 79 14.48 9.94 2.55
C ASP A 79 15.07 8.56 2.93
N SER A 80 14.72 8.02 4.10
CA SER A 80 15.14 6.69 4.54
C SER A 80 14.55 5.58 3.67
N ILE A 81 13.26 5.68 3.31
CA ILE A 81 12.59 4.71 2.44
C ILE A 81 13.15 4.77 1.02
N ASN A 82 13.42 5.96 0.50
CA ASN A 82 14.07 6.14 -0.80
C ASN A 82 15.49 5.54 -0.84
N TYR A 83 16.22 5.59 0.27
CA TYR A 83 17.51 4.92 0.38
C TYR A 83 17.35 3.39 0.38
N ALA A 84 16.37 2.85 1.12
CA ALA A 84 16.05 1.41 1.10
C ALA A 84 15.66 0.93 -0.31
N SER A 85 14.87 1.73 -1.07
CA SER A 85 14.52 1.43 -2.47
C SER A 85 15.77 1.29 -3.36
N ARG A 86 16.77 2.17 -3.20
CA ARG A 86 18.02 2.06 -3.97
C ARG A 86 18.78 0.77 -3.69
N ILE A 87 18.75 0.30 -2.44
CA ILE A 87 19.36 -0.99 -2.09
C ILE A 87 18.58 -2.12 -2.74
N GLN A 88 17.24 -2.10 -2.68
CA GLN A 88 16.39 -3.10 -3.30
C GLN A 88 16.57 -3.13 -4.82
N ASP A 89 16.57 -1.97 -5.48
CA ASP A 89 16.80 -1.82 -6.93
C ASP A 89 18.16 -2.33 -7.41
N ALA A 90 19.15 -2.39 -6.52
CA ALA A 90 20.47 -2.89 -6.85
C ALA A 90 20.54 -4.42 -6.85
N ILE A 91 19.60 -5.11 -6.20
CA ILE A 91 19.59 -6.57 -6.06
C ILE A 91 18.49 -7.25 -6.88
N ILE A 92 17.40 -6.54 -7.17
CA ILE A 92 16.28 -7.07 -7.97
C ILE A 92 16.69 -7.11 -9.46
N PRO A 93 16.51 -8.26 -10.15
CA PRO A 93 16.74 -8.37 -11.59
C PRO A 93 15.88 -7.37 -12.37
N LYS A 94 16.51 -6.69 -13.33
CA LYS A 94 15.83 -5.75 -14.21
C LYS A 94 15.21 -6.47 -15.43
N PRO A 95 14.17 -5.92 -16.06
CA PRO A 95 13.56 -6.52 -17.24
C PRO A 95 14.54 -6.84 -18.36
N ILE A 96 15.61 -6.04 -18.52
CA ILE A 96 16.65 -6.26 -19.50
C ILE A 96 17.45 -7.54 -19.22
N GLU A 97 17.62 -7.92 -17.97
CA GLU A 97 18.34 -9.14 -17.59
C GLU A 97 17.56 -10.39 -18.01
N LEU A 98 16.23 -10.38 -17.88
CA LEU A 98 15.37 -11.44 -18.41
C LEU A 98 15.47 -11.53 -19.94
N LYS A 99 15.40 -10.38 -20.64
CA LYS A 99 15.52 -10.33 -22.11
C LYS A 99 16.87 -10.81 -22.61
N ASN A 100 17.93 -10.66 -21.81
CA ASN A 100 19.27 -11.19 -22.16
C ASN A 100 19.36 -12.71 -21.98
N LYS A 101 18.53 -13.33 -21.13
CA LYS A 101 18.55 -14.76 -20.81
C LYS A 101 17.55 -15.56 -21.66
N PHE A 102 16.45 -14.95 -22.02
CA PHE A 102 15.38 -15.57 -22.79
C PHE A 102 15.17 -14.82 -24.10
N LYS A 103 14.93 -15.56 -25.18
CA LYS A 103 14.70 -15.00 -26.51
C LYS A 103 13.53 -14.00 -26.53
N ASP A 104 12.46 -14.32 -25.78
CA ASP A 104 11.28 -13.48 -25.65
C ASP A 104 10.73 -13.65 -24.22
N ALA A 105 10.73 -12.57 -23.44
CA ALA A 105 10.27 -12.57 -22.06
C ALA A 105 9.84 -11.16 -21.62
N PHE A 106 8.93 -11.10 -20.66
CA PHE A 106 8.59 -9.86 -19.98
C PHE A 106 8.56 -10.00 -18.46
N LEU A 107 8.74 -8.88 -17.80
CA LEU A 107 8.55 -8.70 -16.37
C LEU A 107 7.58 -7.54 -16.14
N PHE A 108 6.41 -7.83 -15.61
CA PHE A 108 5.48 -6.84 -15.09
C PHE A 108 5.67 -6.78 -13.58
N TYR A 109 6.31 -5.70 -13.10
CA TYR A 109 6.64 -5.49 -11.71
C TYR A 109 6.35 -4.04 -11.34
N GLU A 110 5.40 -3.85 -10.41
CA GLU A 110 5.02 -2.54 -9.89
C GLU A 110 4.80 -2.64 -8.37
N ALA A 111 5.65 -1.97 -7.60
CA ALA A 111 5.50 -1.90 -6.17
C ALA A 111 4.26 -1.06 -5.78
N LYS A 112 3.52 -1.49 -4.77
CA LYS A 112 2.43 -0.72 -4.14
C LYS A 112 2.94 0.54 -3.44
N SER A 113 4.12 0.46 -2.86
CA SER A 113 4.80 1.52 -2.11
C SER A 113 6.12 1.87 -2.78
N VAL A 114 6.98 2.62 -2.11
CA VAL A 114 8.33 2.95 -2.61
C VAL A 114 9.22 1.72 -2.69
N VAL A 115 9.00 0.75 -1.79
CA VAL A 115 9.68 -0.55 -1.74
C VAL A 115 8.64 -1.67 -1.75
N SER A 116 9.01 -2.86 -2.22
CA SER A 116 8.13 -4.00 -2.45
C SER A 116 8.47 -5.21 -1.57
N GLY A 117 7.45 -5.96 -1.17
CA GLY A 117 7.59 -7.31 -0.63
C GLY A 117 7.85 -8.34 -1.73
N ASP A 118 7.26 -8.13 -2.90
CA ASP A 118 7.45 -9.00 -4.05
C ASP A 118 8.79 -8.75 -4.71
N PHE A 119 9.37 -9.80 -5.28
CA PHE A 119 10.55 -9.65 -6.12
C PHE A 119 10.68 -10.80 -7.14
N PRO A 120 11.13 -10.50 -8.37
CA PRO A 120 11.63 -11.51 -9.28
C PRO A 120 13.03 -11.95 -8.82
N TRP A 121 13.31 -13.23 -8.93
CA TRP A 121 14.64 -13.75 -8.68
C TRP A 121 15.14 -14.52 -9.90
N LEU A 122 16.40 -14.32 -10.24
CA LEU A 122 17.06 -14.93 -11.40
C LEU A 122 18.47 -15.39 -11.01
N PHE A 123 18.78 -16.63 -11.35
CA PHE A 123 20.12 -17.19 -11.20
C PHE A 123 20.44 -18.09 -12.41
N GLU A 124 21.66 -18.03 -12.90
CA GLU A 124 22.10 -18.84 -14.03
C GLU A 124 23.46 -19.46 -13.72
N ASN A 125 23.60 -20.70 -14.11
CA ASN A 125 24.88 -21.39 -14.20
C ASN A 125 25.09 -21.98 -15.63
N GLU A 126 26.09 -22.80 -15.82
CA GLU A 126 26.44 -23.38 -17.13
C GLU A 126 25.32 -24.28 -17.72
N GLU A 127 24.51 -24.93 -16.87
CA GLU A 127 23.51 -25.92 -17.27
C GLU A 127 22.09 -25.40 -17.24
N TYR A 128 21.75 -24.58 -16.24
CA TYR A 128 20.37 -24.20 -15.93
C TYR A 128 20.18 -22.69 -15.71
N THR A 129 18.98 -22.23 -16.04
CA THR A 129 18.49 -20.93 -15.61
C THR A 129 17.38 -21.13 -14.58
N TYR A 130 17.57 -20.59 -13.37
CA TYR A 130 16.53 -20.54 -12.34
C TYR A 130 15.86 -19.20 -12.38
N ILE A 131 14.55 -19.19 -12.24
CA ILE A 131 13.74 -17.97 -12.17
C ILE A 131 12.56 -18.16 -11.22
N ALA A 132 12.26 -17.15 -10.42
CA ALA A 132 11.14 -17.19 -9.50
C ALA A 132 10.37 -15.87 -9.43
N ALA A 133 9.08 -15.99 -9.18
CA ALA A 133 8.27 -14.92 -8.62
C ALA A 133 8.09 -15.21 -7.14
N VAL A 134 8.52 -14.27 -6.31
CA VAL A 134 8.48 -14.37 -4.85
C VAL A 134 7.60 -13.27 -4.31
N ASP A 135 6.67 -13.63 -3.45
CA ASP A 135 5.67 -12.79 -2.82
C ASP A 135 5.83 -12.92 -1.30
N CYS A 136 6.39 -11.89 -0.66
CA CYS A 136 6.68 -11.94 0.77
C CYS A 136 5.53 -11.42 1.60
N THR A 137 5.38 -11.95 2.81
CA THR A 137 4.40 -11.46 3.80
C THR A 137 4.59 -9.97 4.05
N GLY A 138 3.53 -9.20 3.74
CA GLY A 138 3.48 -7.76 3.97
C GLY A 138 4.09 -6.93 2.84
N HIS A 139 3.70 -5.67 2.78
CA HIS A 139 4.16 -4.71 1.76
C HIS A 139 4.94 -3.55 2.40
N GLY A 140 5.57 -2.71 1.59
CA GLY A 140 6.40 -1.60 2.06
C GLY A 140 7.64 -2.06 2.81
N VAL A 141 8.06 -1.35 3.86
CA VAL A 141 9.33 -1.63 4.55
C VAL A 141 9.43 -3.04 5.14
N PRO A 142 8.42 -3.57 5.86
CA PRO A 142 8.50 -4.96 6.37
C PRO A 142 8.63 -5.98 5.24
N GLY A 143 7.82 -5.88 4.18
CA GLY A 143 7.92 -6.75 3.01
C GLY A 143 9.29 -6.66 2.33
N ALA A 144 9.83 -5.44 2.17
CA ALA A 144 11.16 -5.23 1.59
C ALA A 144 12.28 -5.88 2.42
N MET A 145 12.18 -5.91 3.74
CA MET A 145 13.13 -6.64 4.58
C MET A 145 13.05 -8.15 4.34
N MET A 146 11.83 -8.68 4.20
CA MET A 146 11.62 -10.09 3.86
C MET A 146 12.15 -10.43 2.47
N SER A 147 11.97 -9.55 1.48
CA SER A 147 12.49 -9.75 0.13
C SER A 147 14.02 -9.80 0.11
N LEU A 148 14.70 -8.96 0.89
CA LEU A 148 16.16 -9.02 1.05
C LEU A 148 16.61 -10.36 1.64
N ILE A 149 15.95 -10.84 2.70
CA ILE A 149 16.25 -12.14 3.33
C ILE A 149 16.05 -13.27 2.31
N GLY A 150 14.91 -13.29 1.62
CA GLY A 150 14.60 -14.28 0.60
C GLY A 150 15.63 -14.29 -0.54
N HIS A 151 15.97 -13.12 -1.06
CA HIS A 151 16.96 -12.96 -2.12
C HIS A 151 18.36 -13.49 -1.71
N LEU A 152 18.82 -13.14 -0.52
CA LEU A 152 20.11 -13.58 0.00
C LEU A 152 20.14 -15.10 0.18
N LEU A 153 19.09 -15.69 0.77
CA LEU A 153 18.97 -17.13 0.98
C LEU A 153 18.93 -17.89 -0.35
N LEU A 154 18.16 -17.41 -1.33
CA LEU A 154 18.07 -18.02 -2.66
C LEU A 154 19.43 -17.98 -3.38
N ASN A 155 20.14 -16.86 -3.32
CA ASN A 155 21.47 -16.74 -3.93
C ASN A 155 22.50 -17.66 -3.26
N ASP A 156 22.45 -17.82 -1.95
CA ASP A 156 23.35 -18.72 -1.22
C ASP A 156 23.09 -20.19 -1.60
N LEU A 157 21.82 -20.59 -1.57
CA LEU A 157 21.41 -21.95 -1.95
C LEU A 157 21.77 -22.29 -3.40
N ALA A 158 21.48 -21.40 -4.34
CA ALA A 158 21.74 -21.65 -5.77
C ALA A 158 23.24 -21.73 -6.13
N LYS A 159 24.11 -21.09 -5.34
CA LYS A 159 25.57 -21.18 -5.54
C LYS A 159 26.16 -22.50 -5.09
N HIS A 160 25.59 -23.12 -4.07
CA HIS A 160 26.15 -24.27 -3.43
C HIS A 160 25.56 -25.61 -3.91
N GLU A 161 24.35 -25.58 -4.43
CA GLU A 161 23.59 -26.79 -4.77
C GLU A 161 22.86 -26.66 -6.10
N LEU A 162 23.19 -27.51 -7.06
CA LEU A 162 22.50 -27.68 -8.34
C LEU A 162 21.27 -28.60 -8.15
N ILE A 163 20.28 -28.14 -7.42
CA ILE A 163 19.12 -28.94 -7.03
C ILE A 163 17.87 -28.56 -7.82
N ASP A 164 16.89 -29.47 -7.84
CA ASP A 164 15.59 -29.20 -8.41
C ASP A 164 14.83 -28.14 -7.61
N PRO A 165 13.82 -27.46 -8.22
CA PRO A 165 13.04 -26.42 -7.56
C PRO A 165 12.41 -26.82 -6.23
N ALA A 166 11.92 -28.06 -6.12
CA ALA A 166 11.27 -28.51 -4.88
C ALA A 166 12.27 -28.61 -3.73
N SER A 167 13.45 -29.18 -4.00
CA SER A 167 14.55 -29.24 -3.02
C SER A 167 15.02 -27.85 -2.62
N LEU A 168 15.10 -26.91 -3.57
CA LEU A 168 15.46 -25.52 -3.30
C LEU A 168 14.42 -24.83 -2.39
N LEU A 169 13.13 -25.02 -2.66
CA LEU A 169 12.07 -24.49 -1.79
C LEU A 169 12.10 -25.11 -0.39
N ASN A 170 12.41 -26.41 -0.27
CA ASN A 170 12.58 -27.05 1.04
C ASN A 170 13.72 -26.42 1.85
N HIS A 171 14.88 -26.19 1.21
CA HIS A 171 16.02 -25.53 1.87
C HIS A 171 15.73 -24.08 2.21
N LEU A 172 15.05 -23.35 1.32
CA LEU A 172 14.61 -21.97 1.57
C LEU A 172 13.67 -21.89 2.78
N HIS A 173 12.70 -22.80 2.89
CA HIS A 173 11.81 -22.87 4.02
C HIS A 173 12.58 -22.93 5.36
N TRP A 174 13.50 -23.88 5.47
CA TRP A 174 14.31 -24.02 6.68
C TRP A 174 15.30 -22.86 6.87
N GLY A 175 15.78 -22.26 5.78
CA GLY A 175 16.58 -21.04 5.80
C GLY A 175 15.82 -19.88 6.46
N VAL A 176 14.59 -19.64 6.04
CA VAL A 176 13.71 -18.59 6.61
C VAL A 176 13.38 -18.88 8.06
N VAL A 177 12.95 -20.11 8.39
CA VAL A 177 12.63 -20.52 9.77
C VAL A 177 13.81 -20.28 10.72
N ARG A 178 15.04 -20.61 10.30
CA ARG A 178 16.26 -20.40 11.10
C ARG A 178 16.61 -18.92 11.23
N THR A 179 16.59 -18.18 10.11
CA THR A 179 16.99 -16.77 10.07
C THR A 179 16.05 -15.91 10.95
N LEU A 180 14.75 -16.19 10.92
CA LEU A 180 13.75 -15.49 11.70
C LEU A 180 13.52 -16.12 13.08
N LYS A 181 14.25 -17.20 13.41
CA LYS A 181 14.15 -17.95 14.69
C LYS A 181 12.71 -18.38 15.01
N GLN A 182 11.96 -18.78 14.00
CA GLN A 182 10.54 -19.10 14.11
C GLN A 182 10.26 -20.38 14.90
N ALA A 183 11.26 -21.25 15.07
CA ALA A 183 11.16 -22.48 15.86
C ALA A 183 11.35 -22.28 17.37
N GLU A 184 11.78 -21.10 17.83
CA GLU A 184 12.02 -20.81 19.25
C GLU A 184 10.69 -20.62 20.01
N GLU A 185 10.61 -21.16 21.23
CA GLU A 185 9.44 -21.00 22.10
C GLU A 185 9.18 -19.51 22.42
N GLY A 186 7.91 -19.08 22.31
CA GLY A 186 7.49 -17.71 22.59
C GLY A 186 7.66 -16.72 21.42
N LYS A 187 8.27 -17.10 20.30
CA LYS A 187 8.28 -16.28 19.07
C LYS A 187 7.21 -16.78 18.09
N GLN A 188 6.23 -15.93 17.82
CA GLN A 188 5.10 -16.23 16.94
C GLN A 188 5.14 -15.36 15.66
N THR A 189 6.32 -15.17 15.05
CA THR A 189 6.34 -14.58 13.72
C THR A 189 5.98 -15.67 12.71
N SER A 190 4.94 -15.42 11.92
CA SER A 190 4.51 -16.28 10.80
C SER A 190 4.96 -15.72 9.45
N ASP A 191 5.91 -14.79 9.48
CA ASP A 191 6.41 -14.15 8.26
C ASP A 191 7.09 -15.19 7.35
N GLY A 192 6.81 -15.06 6.07
CA GLY A 192 7.28 -16.01 5.08
C GLY A 192 7.12 -15.48 3.66
N MET A 193 7.01 -16.38 2.72
CA MET A 193 6.79 -16.00 1.33
C MET A 193 6.09 -17.11 0.54
N ASP A 194 5.32 -16.70 -0.43
CA ASP A 194 4.78 -17.56 -1.47
C ASP A 194 5.72 -17.49 -2.68
N VAL A 195 5.96 -18.62 -3.33
CA VAL A 195 6.97 -18.70 -4.38
C VAL A 195 6.49 -19.56 -5.54
N ALA A 196 6.65 -19.06 -6.76
CA ALA A 196 6.63 -19.86 -7.98
C ALA A 196 8.07 -19.97 -8.52
N MET A 197 8.66 -21.15 -8.48
CA MET A 197 10.07 -21.39 -8.84
C MET A 197 10.17 -22.29 -10.05
N CYS A 198 10.93 -21.85 -11.07
CA CYS A 198 11.27 -22.64 -12.25
C CYS A 198 12.77 -22.85 -12.37
N ARG A 199 13.17 -24.02 -12.80
CA ARG A 199 14.49 -24.34 -13.34
C ARG A 199 14.32 -24.72 -14.82
N ILE A 200 15.00 -24.02 -15.70
CA ILE A 200 14.89 -24.16 -17.16
C ILE A 200 16.15 -24.80 -17.68
N ASP A 201 15.98 -25.97 -18.29
CA ASP A 201 17.01 -26.69 -19.04
C ASP A 201 16.82 -26.42 -20.53
N LYS A 202 17.62 -25.51 -21.07
CA LYS A 202 17.53 -25.11 -22.48
C LYS A 202 17.97 -26.20 -23.43
N ALA A 203 18.90 -27.08 -23.00
CA ALA A 203 19.42 -28.16 -23.83
C ALA A 203 18.41 -29.28 -24.05
N ASN A 204 17.56 -29.54 -23.05
CA ASN A 204 16.55 -30.60 -23.06
C ASN A 204 15.14 -30.11 -23.31
N ASN A 205 14.91 -28.80 -23.50
CA ASN A 205 13.62 -28.19 -23.63
C ASN A 205 12.67 -28.59 -22.47
N GLU A 206 13.18 -28.48 -21.25
CA GLU A 206 12.51 -28.90 -20.03
C GLU A 206 12.43 -27.77 -19.04
N VAL A 207 11.27 -27.59 -18.44
CA VAL A 207 11.04 -26.72 -17.29
C VAL A 207 10.66 -27.58 -16.09
N GLN A 208 11.40 -27.47 -15.01
CA GLN A 208 11.01 -28.00 -13.72
C GLN A 208 10.37 -26.89 -12.90
N PHE A 209 9.23 -27.15 -12.31
CA PHE A 209 8.47 -26.18 -11.52
C PHE A 209 8.13 -26.73 -10.14
N SER A 210 8.28 -25.89 -9.14
CA SER A 210 7.73 -26.08 -7.80
C SER A 210 7.14 -24.78 -7.29
N GLY A 211 6.03 -24.85 -6.56
CA GLY A 211 5.36 -23.68 -6.03
C GLY A 211 5.00 -23.82 -4.55
N ALA A 212 5.23 -22.76 -3.78
CA ALA A 212 4.62 -22.53 -2.47
C ALA A 212 3.40 -21.62 -2.69
N HIS A 213 2.18 -22.14 -2.59
CA HIS A 213 0.89 -21.53 -2.92
C HIS A 213 0.73 -21.06 -4.38
N ARG A 214 1.77 -20.58 -5.04
CA ARG A 214 1.70 -19.94 -6.36
C ARG A 214 1.73 -20.97 -7.49
N PRO A 215 0.82 -20.86 -8.47
CA PRO A 215 0.79 -21.75 -9.64
C PRO A 215 1.72 -21.25 -10.75
N LEU A 216 2.00 -22.18 -11.69
CA LEU A 216 2.54 -21.87 -13.02
C LEU A 216 1.46 -22.13 -14.06
N TYR A 217 1.33 -21.23 -15.03
CA TYR A 217 0.52 -21.40 -16.21
C TYR A 217 1.38 -21.69 -17.42
N HIS A 218 1.11 -22.78 -18.12
CA HIS A 218 1.76 -23.18 -19.36
C HIS A 218 0.75 -23.09 -20.50
N ILE A 219 1.07 -22.34 -21.53
CA ILE A 219 0.27 -22.23 -22.76
C ILE A 219 1.01 -22.95 -23.87
N SER A 220 0.40 -23.99 -24.42
CA SER A 220 0.86 -24.77 -25.55
C SER A 220 -0.30 -25.05 -26.51
N ASN A 221 -0.11 -24.87 -27.81
CA ASN A 221 -1.12 -25.10 -28.84
C ASN A 221 -2.48 -24.39 -28.56
N GLY A 222 -2.45 -23.17 -28.00
CA GLY A 222 -3.64 -22.40 -27.67
C GLY A 222 -4.43 -22.90 -26.46
N GLN A 223 -3.87 -23.82 -25.69
CA GLN A 223 -4.47 -24.36 -24.47
C GLN A 223 -3.60 -23.98 -23.25
N ILE A 224 -4.28 -23.67 -22.14
CA ILE A 224 -3.60 -23.38 -20.88
C ILE A 224 -3.67 -24.58 -19.95
N GLN A 225 -2.53 -25.01 -19.47
CA GLN A 225 -2.38 -25.99 -18.41
C GLN A 225 -1.90 -25.29 -17.14
N VAL A 226 -2.53 -25.58 -16.00
CA VAL A 226 -2.18 -25.01 -14.70
C VAL A 226 -1.48 -26.08 -13.86
N TYR A 227 -0.25 -25.78 -13.46
CA TYR A 227 0.50 -26.53 -12.46
C TYR A 227 0.36 -25.83 -11.12
N ASN A 228 -0.34 -26.46 -10.19
CA ASN A 228 -0.57 -25.86 -8.88
C ASN A 228 0.64 -26.02 -7.97
N GLY A 229 0.94 -24.99 -7.18
CA GLY A 229 1.85 -25.12 -6.07
C GLY A 229 1.27 -25.91 -4.91
N ASP A 230 2.13 -26.29 -3.97
CA ASP A 230 1.73 -26.90 -2.71
C ASP A 230 0.99 -25.88 -1.83
N LYS A 231 0.09 -26.37 -0.95
CA LYS A 231 -0.83 -25.52 -0.16
C LYS A 231 -0.21 -25.02 1.14
N PHE A 232 1.05 -24.65 1.11
CA PHE A 232 1.76 -24.05 2.24
C PHE A 232 2.85 -23.08 1.78
N PRO A 233 3.16 -22.05 2.58
CA PRO A 233 4.17 -21.05 2.25
C PRO A 233 5.59 -21.52 2.61
N ILE A 234 6.56 -20.75 2.21
CA ILE A 234 7.92 -20.76 2.75
C ILE A 234 7.91 -20.03 4.10
N GLY A 235 8.56 -20.62 5.13
CA GLY A 235 8.55 -20.04 6.48
C GLY A 235 7.28 -20.37 7.28
N GLY A 236 7.18 -19.79 8.48
CA GLY A 236 6.07 -20.04 9.39
C GLY A 236 6.13 -21.38 10.14
N ASN A 237 5.49 -21.42 11.31
CA ASN A 237 5.45 -22.60 12.18
C ASN A 237 4.20 -23.46 12.04
N GLN A 238 3.25 -23.04 11.22
CA GLN A 238 1.92 -23.66 11.15
C GLN A 238 1.91 -25.03 10.46
N TYR A 239 2.98 -25.39 9.77
CA TYR A 239 3.10 -26.65 9.03
C TYR A 239 4.22 -27.54 9.60
N LYS A 240 4.18 -27.80 10.92
CA LYS A 240 5.19 -28.62 11.59
C LYS A 240 5.21 -30.05 11.03
N GLY A 241 6.25 -30.41 10.32
CA GLY A 241 6.69 -31.81 10.20
C GLY A 241 6.39 -32.56 8.90
N LYS A 242 5.81 -31.98 7.85
CA LYS A 242 5.52 -32.72 6.57
C LYS A 242 5.63 -31.85 5.30
N ASN A 243 6.43 -30.83 5.29
CA ASN A 243 6.48 -29.95 4.13
C ASN A 243 7.63 -30.38 3.22
N SER A 244 7.31 -31.23 2.27
CA SER A 244 8.12 -31.43 1.08
C SER A 244 7.36 -30.87 -0.11
N PHE A 245 7.96 -29.92 -0.78
CA PHE A 245 7.43 -29.37 -2.03
C PHE A 245 7.51 -30.43 -3.14
N ASN A 246 6.56 -30.40 -4.06
CA ASN A 246 6.53 -31.29 -5.21
C ASN A 246 7.17 -30.64 -6.44
N ASN A 247 7.89 -31.42 -7.22
CA ASN A 247 8.49 -30.97 -8.46
C ASN A 247 7.65 -31.45 -9.66
N HIS A 248 7.32 -30.53 -10.57
CA HIS A 248 6.63 -30.82 -11.82
C HIS A 248 7.65 -30.72 -12.97
N ILE A 249 7.67 -31.73 -13.85
CA ILE A 249 8.51 -31.75 -15.05
C ILE A 249 7.61 -31.44 -16.25
N ILE A 250 7.96 -30.37 -16.98
CA ILE A 250 7.17 -29.83 -18.08
C ILE A 250 8.06 -29.82 -19.33
N LYS A 251 7.64 -30.55 -20.35
CA LYS A 251 8.26 -30.44 -21.68
C LYS A 251 7.71 -29.22 -22.40
N VAL A 252 8.59 -28.42 -22.96
CA VAL A 252 8.23 -27.20 -23.68
C VAL A 252 8.70 -27.31 -25.13
N ASN A 253 7.89 -26.78 -26.06
CA ASN A 253 8.19 -26.71 -27.47
C ASN A 253 8.39 -25.27 -27.90
N GLU A 254 8.93 -25.09 -29.09
CA GLU A 254 9.01 -23.73 -29.68
C GLU A 254 7.61 -23.13 -29.84
N GLY A 255 7.44 -21.90 -29.34
CA GLY A 255 6.19 -21.19 -29.30
C GLY A 255 5.36 -21.36 -28.02
N ASP A 256 5.70 -22.32 -27.17
CA ASP A 256 5.08 -22.47 -25.85
C ASP A 256 5.46 -21.27 -24.96
N SER A 257 4.60 -20.98 -24.00
CA SER A 257 4.82 -19.88 -23.03
C SER A 257 4.49 -20.32 -21.62
N ILE A 258 5.27 -19.83 -20.64
CA ILE A 258 5.00 -20.03 -19.22
C ILE A 258 4.82 -18.69 -18.51
N TYR A 259 3.92 -18.67 -17.49
CA TYR A 259 3.62 -17.48 -16.70
C TYR A 259 3.47 -17.85 -15.24
N PHE A 260 3.99 -17.01 -14.36
CA PHE A 260 3.85 -17.14 -12.92
C PHE A 260 3.88 -15.76 -12.26
N PHE A 261 3.14 -15.61 -11.16
CA PHE A 261 2.80 -14.29 -10.62
C PHE A 261 2.49 -14.33 -9.13
N SER A 262 2.56 -13.14 -8.48
CA SER A 262 2.08 -12.91 -7.12
C SER A 262 0.57 -12.66 -7.08
N ASP A 263 -0.03 -12.62 -5.88
CA ASP A 263 -1.48 -12.45 -5.75
C ASP A 263 -1.98 -11.03 -5.98
N GLY A 264 -1.12 -10.01 -5.88
CA GLY A 264 -1.51 -8.63 -6.11
C GLY A 264 -2.20 -8.42 -7.45
N LEU A 265 -1.80 -9.19 -8.48
CA LEU A 265 -2.45 -9.16 -9.78
C LEU A 265 -3.90 -9.72 -9.73
N THR A 266 -4.11 -10.85 -9.02
CA THR A 266 -5.43 -11.48 -8.91
C THR A 266 -6.34 -10.78 -7.93
N ASP A 267 -5.79 -10.18 -6.90
CA ASP A 267 -6.51 -9.66 -5.76
C ASP A 267 -6.95 -8.20 -5.95
N GLN A 268 -6.43 -7.50 -6.95
CA GLN A 268 -6.79 -6.13 -7.25
C GLN A 268 -8.30 -5.97 -7.47
N PHE A 269 -8.92 -5.09 -6.69
CA PHE A 269 -10.32 -4.72 -6.86
C PHE A 269 -10.49 -3.72 -8.01
N GLY A 270 -11.59 -3.90 -8.76
CA GLY A 270 -11.93 -3.03 -9.88
C GLY A 270 -13.20 -3.45 -10.60
N GLY A 271 -13.38 -2.91 -11.80
CA GLY A 271 -14.59 -3.13 -12.61
C GLY A 271 -15.85 -2.49 -12.02
N PRO A 272 -16.99 -2.59 -12.72
CA PRO A 272 -18.22 -1.90 -12.32
C PRO A 272 -18.80 -2.40 -10.99
N ASP A 273 -18.53 -3.66 -10.64
CA ASP A 273 -19.08 -4.32 -9.44
C ASP A 273 -18.08 -4.32 -8.26
N GLY A 274 -16.88 -3.72 -8.40
CA GLY A 274 -15.87 -3.69 -7.35
C GLY A 274 -15.35 -5.07 -6.95
N LEU A 275 -15.26 -6.01 -7.90
CA LEU A 275 -14.80 -7.39 -7.66
C LEU A 275 -13.28 -7.49 -7.83
N LYS A 276 -12.68 -8.61 -7.34
CA LYS A 276 -11.28 -8.93 -7.62
C LYS A 276 -11.07 -9.21 -9.12
N PHE A 277 -9.91 -8.87 -9.66
CA PHE A 277 -9.50 -9.21 -11.03
C PHE A 277 -9.61 -10.72 -11.26
N GLY A 278 -9.02 -11.47 -10.37
CA GLY A 278 -9.19 -12.91 -10.25
C GLY A 278 -8.44 -13.75 -11.29
N PRO A 279 -8.17 -15.02 -10.98
CA PRO A 279 -7.36 -15.89 -11.85
C PRO A 279 -8.03 -16.21 -13.19
N LYS A 280 -9.35 -16.05 -13.31
CA LYS A 280 -10.08 -16.30 -14.57
C LYS A 280 -9.70 -15.26 -15.62
N ARG A 281 -9.72 -13.95 -15.26
CA ARG A 281 -9.38 -12.86 -16.19
C ARG A 281 -7.92 -12.90 -16.61
N ILE A 282 -7.02 -13.29 -15.71
CA ILE A 282 -5.61 -13.50 -16.07
C ILE A 282 -5.50 -14.58 -17.14
N ARG A 283 -6.12 -15.74 -16.93
CA ARG A 283 -6.09 -16.84 -17.93
C ARG A 283 -6.66 -16.42 -19.27
N GLU A 284 -7.78 -15.73 -19.28
CA GLU A 284 -8.39 -15.20 -20.50
C GLU A 284 -7.46 -14.24 -21.22
N ALA A 285 -6.89 -13.25 -20.50
CA ALA A 285 -5.97 -12.28 -21.07
C ALA A 285 -4.68 -12.92 -21.62
N LEU A 286 -4.14 -13.93 -20.94
CA LEU A 286 -2.97 -14.66 -21.41
C LEU A 286 -3.26 -15.48 -22.66
N LEU A 287 -4.40 -16.20 -22.71
CA LEU A 287 -4.80 -17.01 -23.84
C LEU A 287 -5.09 -16.16 -25.08
N GLU A 288 -5.85 -15.08 -24.93
CA GLU A 288 -6.21 -14.18 -26.03
C GLU A 288 -4.96 -13.57 -26.71
N ASN A 289 -3.93 -13.32 -25.94
CA ASN A 289 -2.71 -12.65 -26.41
C ASN A 289 -1.53 -13.61 -26.63
N ALA A 290 -1.68 -14.92 -26.44
CA ALA A 290 -0.58 -15.91 -26.52
C ALA A 290 0.15 -15.93 -27.88
N HIS A 291 -0.54 -15.52 -28.96
CA HIS A 291 0.03 -15.45 -30.32
C HIS A 291 0.98 -14.25 -30.54
N LEU A 292 0.93 -13.23 -29.65
CA LEU A 292 1.74 -12.01 -29.73
C LEU A 292 3.15 -12.23 -29.19
N SER A 293 4.03 -11.26 -29.44
CA SER A 293 5.33 -11.17 -28.75
C SER A 293 5.14 -10.90 -27.27
N MET A 294 6.11 -11.25 -26.43
CA MET A 294 6.04 -11.01 -24.98
C MET A 294 5.95 -9.51 -24.64
N GLU A 295 6.53 -8.64 -25.44
CA GLU A 295 6.40 -7.19 -25.25
C GLU A 295 4.95 -6.72 -25.52
N GLU A 296 4.32 -7.22 -26.59
CA GLU A 296 2.92 -6.88 -26.89
C GLU A 296 1.98 -7.46 -25.83
N GLN A 297 2.23 -8.68 -25.37
CA GLN A 297 1.47 -9.31 -24.28
C GLN A 297 1.56 -8.47 -23.00
N TYR A 298 2.76 -8.03 -22.62
CA TYR A 298 2.97 -7.14 -21.47
C TYR A 298 2.09 -5.90 -21.56
N GLN A 299 2.10 -5.21 -22.70
CA GLN A 299 1.32 -4.00 -22.90
C GLN A 299 -0.20 -4.26 -22.80
N LYS A 300 -0.68 -5.37 -23.38
CA LYS A 300 -2.09 -5.76 -23.35
C LYS A 300 -2.55 -6.14 -21.93
N ILE A 301 -1.75 -6.93 -21.23
CA ILE A 301 -2.09 -7.36 -19.86
C ILE A 301 -2.08 -6.16 -18.92
N ARG A 302 -1.07 -5.30 -19.03
CA ARG A 302 -0.97 -4.07 -18.24
C ARG A 302 -2.15 -3.14 -18.50
N GLN A 303 -2.55 -2.97 -19.75
CA GLN A 303 -3.73 -2.17 -20.11
C GLN A 303 -5.00 -2.78 -19.52
N SER A 304 -5.25 -4.09 -19.72
CA SER A 304 -6.42 -4.79 -19.19
C SER A 304 -6.51 -4.67 -17.66
N PHE A 305 -5.38 -4.79 -16.96
CA PHE A 305 -5.29 -4.61 -15.52
C PHE A 305 -5.62 -3.17 -15.10
N ASN A 306 -5.06 -2.17 -15.78
CA ASN A 306 -5.31 -0.77 -15.48
C ASN A 306 -6.76 -0.37 -15.76
N ASP A 307 -7.34 -0.84 -16.86
CA ASP A 307 -8.75 -0.61 -17.21
C ASP A 307 -9.67 -1.24 -16.15
N TRP A 308 -9.32 -2.44 -15.67
CA TRP A 308 -10.03 -3.08 -14.56
C TRP A 308 -9.91 -2.30 -13.26
N ARG A 309 -8.71 -1.92 -12.87
CA ARG A 309 -8.42 -1.17 -11.65
C ARG A 309 -9.14 0.18 -11.64
N GLY A 310 -9.17 0.89 -12.78
CA GLY A 310 -9.72 2.25 -12.88
C GLY A 310 -9.07 3.18 -11.86
N ASP A 311 -9.89 3.96 -11.14
CA ASP A 311 -9.44 4.90 -10.11
C ASP A 311 -9.14 4.26 -8.74
N ASN A 312 -9.30 2.93 -8.62
CA ASN A 312 -9.00 2.24 -7.37
C ASN A 312 -7.50 2.26 -7.08
N LYS A 313 -7.15 2.39 -5.80
CA LYS A 313 -5.75 2.26 -5.38
C LYS A 313 -5.26 0.84 -5.58
N GLN A 314 -4.00 0.70 -5.93
CA GLN A 314 -3.31 -0.59 -5.90
C GLN A 314 -3.28 -1.13 -4.48
N ILE A 315 -3.71 -2.39 -4.30
CA ILE A 315 -3.87 -3.00 -2.97
C ILE A 315 -2.65 -3.79 -2.52
N ASP A 316 -1.85 -4.30 -3.46
CA ASP A 316 -0.63 -5.04 -3.17
C ASP A 316 0.43 -4.84 -4.25
N ASP A 317 1.64 -5.35 -4.02
CA ASP A 317 2.71 -5.39 -5.00
C ASP A 317 2.30 -6.26 -6.20
N LEU A 318 2.74 -5.92 -7.39
CA LEU A 318 2.42 -6.64 -8.63
C LEU A 318 3.67 -7.29 -9.19
N LEU A 319 3.61 -8.59 -9.42
CA LEU A 319 4.67 -9.33 -10.08
C LEU A 319 4.05 -10.37 -11.03
N LEU A 320 4.38 -10.27 -12.32
CA LEU A 320 4.07 -11.29 -13.32
C LEU A 320 5.27 -11.45 -14.25
N ILE A 321 5.69 -12.68 -14.44
CA ILE A 321 6.77 -13.05 -15.35
C ILE A 321 6.18 -13.90 -16.47
N GLY A 322 6.49 -13.54 -17.73
CA GLY A 322 6.14 -14.29 -18.92
C GLY A 322 7.40 -14.66 -19.71
N ILE A 323 7.50 -15.93 -20.13
CA ILE A 323 8.63 -16.45 -20.93
C ILE A 323 8.07 -17.24 -22.09
N LYS A 324 8.59 -17.01 -23.31
CA LYS A 324 8.26 -17.75 -24.54
C LYS A 324 9.49 -18.52 -25.01
N PHE A 325 9.30 -19.75 -25.36
CA PHE A 325 10.33 -20.69 -25.83
C PHE A 325 10.50 -20.70 -27.35
#